data_6804c1afdd02c76a8dbe1fdaaf339f84
#
_entry.id   6804c1afdd02c76a8dbe1fdaaf339f84
#
_cell.length_a   1.000
_cell.length_b   1.000
_cell.length_c   1.000
_cell.angle_alpha   90.00
_cell.angle_beta   90.00
_cell.angle_gamma   90.00
#
_symmetry.space_group_name_H-M   'P 1'
#
loop_
_entity.id
_entity.type
_entity.pdbx_description
1 polymer ?
#
loop_
_entity_poly.entity_id
_entity_poly.type
_entity_poly.pdbx_seq_one_letter_code
_entity_poly.pdbx_strand_id
1 'polypeptide(L)'
;TPNWLKDLGGKPLNLGLDLAGGVHFLLEVDTERYSTERLSSEGASLLEEFTKRGINSNYKSSNNEITLNFTGTNDVTEAKSYLDQNNFSVSGAKYDLIQNGNSINLRYTSNHLAEIVDYAVDQNLVALRNRVNELGVSEPIVQREGKSRIVVELPGVQDSASAKKIIGKTANLEFRLEAKSNASFLRK
;
A
#
# COMPACT_ATOMS: atom_id res chain seq x y z
N THR A 1 -0.69 -39.00 18.15
CA THR A 1 -0.52 -40.19 17.30
C THR A 1 0.12 -41.28 18.14
N PRO A 2 -0.39 -42.52 18.19
CA PRO A 2 0.23 -43.59 18.92
C PRO A 2 1.65 -43.87 18.42
N ASN A 3 2.58 -44.24 19.32
CA ASN A 3 4.01 -44.38 18.97
C ASN A 3 4.24 -45.39 17.85
N TRP A 4 3.47 -46.47 17.79
CA TRP A 4 3.59 -47.50 16.75
C TRP A 4 3.27 -46.95 15.33
N LEU A 5 2.42 -45.91 15.22
CA LEU A 5 2.09 -45.32 13.92
C LEU A 5 3.19 -44.35 13.43
N LYS A 6 3.98 -43.76 14.37
CA LYS A 6 5.15 -42.97 14.03
C LYS A 6 6.28 -43.83 13.46
N ASP A 7 6.45 -45.04 14.00
CA ASP A 7 7.44 -45.98 13.54
C ASP A 7 7.16 -46.56 12.13
N LEU A 8 5.89 -46.48 11.70
CA LEU A 8 5.43 -46.83 10.34
C LEU A 8 5.44 -45.61 9.37
N GLY A 9 6.02 -44.47 9.77
CA GLY A 9 6.09 -43.26 8.94
C GLY A 9 4.78 -42.44 8.92
N GLY A 10 3.85 -42.75 9.79
CA GLY A 10 2.60 -41.96 9.93
C GLY A 10 2.87 -40.56 10.45
N LYS A 11 2.57 -39.55 9.65
CA LYS A 11 2.61 -38.14 10.08
C LYS A 11 1.40 -37.83 10.96
N PRO A 12 1.57 -37.02 12.03
CA PRO A 12 0.42 -36.53 12.80
C PRO A 12 -0.54 -35.76 11.88
N LEU A 13 -1.83 -36.02 12.03
CA LEU A 13 -2.87 -35.22 11.37
C LEU A 13 -2.84 -33.84 11.99
N ASN A 14 -2.65 -32.82 11.15
CA ASN A 14 -2.80 -31.43 11.59
C ASN A 14 -4.29 -31.14 11.74
N LEU A 15 -4.67 -30.79 12.95
CA LEU A 15 -6.07 -30.47 13.28
C LEU A 15 -6.30 -29.01 12.90
N GLY A 16 -7.36 -28.76 12.12
CA GLY A 16 -7.78 -27.41 11.80
C GLY A 16 -8.24 -26.62 13.05
N LEU A 17 -8.59 -25.37 12.86
CA LEU A 17 -9.00 -24.42 13.92
C LEU A 17 -10.12 -24.99 14.82
N ASP A 18 -11.08 -25.71 14.23
CA ASP A 18 -12.25 -26.29 14.91
C ASP A 18 -11.86 -27.38 15.93
N LEU A 19 -10.78 -28.11 15.70
CA LEU A 19 -10.36 -29.23 16.53
C LEU A 19 -9.16 -28.92 17.42
N ALA A 20 -8.25 -28.08 16.96
CA ALA A 20 -7.06 -27.68 17.70
C ALA A 20 -7.30 -26.41 18.56
N GLY A 21 -8.39 -25.71 18.32
CA GLY A 21 -8.57 -24.34 18.77
C GLY A 21 -7.60 -23.40 18.02
N GLY A 22 -7.66 -22.12 18.31
CA GLY A 22 -6.74 -21.16 17.68
C GLY A 22 -7.34 -19.75 17.61
N VAL A 23 -6.71 -18.90 16.82
CA VAL A 23 -7.11 -17.52 16.65
C VAL A 23 -7.47 -17.26 15.19
N HIS A 24 -8.60 -16.60 14.99
CA HIS A 24 -9.08 -16.13 13.69
C HIS A 24 -9.07 -14.60 13.70
N PHE A 25 -8.37 -14.00 12.75
CA PHE A 25 -8.39 -12.57 12.53
C PHE A 25 -9.02 -12.25 11.18
N LEU A 26 -9.91 -11.29 11.18
CA LEU A 26 -10.38 -10.62 9.98
C LEU A 26 -9.75 -9.22 9.96
N LEU A 27 -8.88 -8.98 8.99
CA LEU A 27 -8.16 -7.73 8.83
C LEU A 27 -8.74 -6.99 7.63
N GLU A 28 -8.85 -5.68 7.74
CA GLU A 28 -9.26 -4.82 6.63
C GLU A 28 -8.10 -3.91 6.24
N VAL A 29 -7.82 -3.86 4.95
CA VAL A 29 -6.82 -2.93 4.39
C VAL A 29 -7.47 -1.57 4.24
N ASP A 30 -6.88 -0.54 4.85
CA ASP A 30 -7.32 0.85 4.71
C ASP A 30 -6.96 1.38 3.30
N THR A 31 -7.78 0.99 2.35
CA THR A 31 -7.58 1.28 0.93
C THR A 31 -7.81 2.75 0.60
N GLU A 32 -8.66 3.45 1.38
CA GLU A 32 -8.90 4.87 1.20
C GLU A 32 -7.67 5.69 1.58
N ARG A 33 -7.11 5.40 2.75
CA ARG A 33 -5.87 6.03 3.19
C ARG A 33 -4.73 5.74 2.22
N TYR A 34 -4.57 4.49 1.80
CA TYR A 34 -3.51 4.08 0.88
C TYR A 34 -3.62 4.81 -0.46
N SER A 35 -4.83 4.90 -1.05
CA SER A 35 -5.05 5.61 -2.31
C SER A 35 -4.80 7.11 -2.19
N THR A 36 -5.20 7.71 -1.06
CA THR A 36 -4.99 9.15 -0.79
C THR A 36 -3.49 9.48 -0.62
N GLU A 37 -2.76 8.69 0.16
CA GLU A 37 -1.31 8.86 0.35
C GLU A 37 -0.56 8.68 -0.97
N ARG A 38 -0.93 7.68 -1.77
CA ARG A 38 -0.36 7.43 -3.08
C ARG A 38 -0.61 8.59 -4.05
N LEU A 39 -1.85 9.06 -4.12
CA LEU A 39 -2.22 10.19 -4.96
C LEU A 39 -1.44 11.46 -4.58
N SER A 40 -1.29 11.72 -3.29
CA SER A 40 -0.49 12.85 -2.79
C SER A 40 0.98 12.73 -3.20
N SER A 41 1.55 11.54 -3.11
CA SER A 41 2.94 11.27 -3.56
C SER A 41 3.10 11.45 -5.07
N GLU A 42 2.11 11.03 -5.86
CA GLU A 42 2.09 11.26 -7.31
C GLU A 42 1.98 12.75 -7.65
N GLY A 43 1.22 13.52 -6.87
CA GLY A 43 1.16 14.99 -7.00
C GLY A 43 2.51 15.66 -6.77
N ALA A 44 3.26 15.21 -5.78
CA ALA A 44 4.62 15.71 -5.52
C ALA A 44 5.57 15.37 -6.69
N SER A 45 5.47 14.15 -7.22
CA SER A 45 6.28 13.72 -8.37
C SER A 45 5.95 14.50 -9.65
N LEU A 46 4.67 14.78 -9.87
CA LEU A 46 4.23 15.62 -11.00
C LEU A 46 4.77 17.06 -10.86
N LEU A 47 4.74 17.62 -9.66
CA LEU A 47 5.29 18.95 -9.41
C LEU A 47 6.80 19.01 -9.72
N GLU A 48 7.55 17.99 -9.31
CA GLU A 48 8.98 17.88 -9.61
C GLU A 48 9.22 17.81 -11.13
N GLU A 49 8.44 17.00 -11.83
CA GLU A 49 8.55 16.86 -13.30
C GLU A 49 8.20 18.17 -14.02
N PHE A 50 7.14 18.86 -13.58
CA PHE A 50 6.77 20.16 -14.14
C PHE A 50 7.84 21.23 -13.89
N THR A 51 8.45 21.21 -12.70
CA THR A 51 9.58 22.11 -12.39
C THR A 51 10.78 21.88 -13.31
N LYS A 52 11.12 20.61 -13.61
CA LYS A 52 12.20 20.25 -14.56
C LYS A 52 11.90 20.75 -15.98
N ARG A 53 10.64 20.87 -16.36
CA ARG A 53 10.17 21.37 -17.65
C ARG A 53 10.00 22.89 -17.70
N GLY A 54 10.23 23.58 -16.58
CA GLY A 54 10.04 25.03 -16.48
C GLY A 54 8.58 25.45 -16.36
N ILE A 55 7.66 24.51 -16.08
CA ILE A 55 6.23 24.76 -15.86
C ILE A 55 6.03 25.20 -14.43
N ASN A 56 5.57 26.43 -14.21
CA ASN A 56 5.31 26.96 -12.88
C ASN A 56 3.95 26.48 -12.35
N SER A 57 4.00 25.61 -11.37
CA SER A 57 2.81 25.01 -10.77
C SER A 57 2.93 24.82 -9.27
N ASN A 58 1.80 24.70 -8.61
CA ASN A 58 1.68 24.15 -7.27
C ASN A 58 0.54 23.14 -7.21
N TYR A 59 0.49 22.30 -6.18
CA TYR A 59 -0.59 21.35 -6.02
C TYR A 59 -1.18 21.37 -4.61
N LYS A 60 -2.45 20.98 -4.53
CA LYS A 60 -3.12 20.62 -3.28
C LYS A 60 -3.71 19.22 -3.43
N SER A 61 -3.55 18.39 -2.42
CA SER A 61 -4.19 17.08 -2.33
C SER A 61 -5.30 17.13 -1.27
N SER A 62 -6.50 16.73 -1.62
CA SER A 62 -7.64 16.65 -0.72
C SER A 62 -8.67 15.65 -1.27
N ASN A 63 -9.27 14.84 -0.38
CA ASN A 63 -10.41 13.96 -0.72
C ASN A 63 -10.22 13.11 -1.99
N ASN A 64 -9.10 12.42 -2.13
CA ASN A 64 -8.79 11.62 -3.32
C ASN A 64 -8.71 12.42 -4.64
N GLU A 65 -8.38 13.69 -4.55
CA GLU A 65 -8.22 14.58 -5.69
C GLU A 65 -6.94 15.41 -5.54
N ILE A 66 -6.22 15.60 -6.63
CA ILE A 66 -5.15 16.59 -6.74
C ILE A 66 -5.65 17.74 -7.59
N THR A 67 -5.51 18.95 -7.07
CA THR A 67 -5.68 20.18 -7.83
C THR A 67 -4.32 20.76 -8.13
N LEU A 68 -3.92 20.76 -9.40
CA LEU A 68 -2.75 21.45 -9.92
C LEU A 68 -3.14 22.86 -10.31
N ASN A 69 -2.42 23.87 -9.81
CA ASN A 69 -2.65 25.27 -10.15
C ASN A 69 -1.42 25.82 -10.88
N PHE A 70 -1.64 26.52 -11.96
CA PHE A 70 -0.61 27.05 -12.85
C PHE A 70 -0.65 28.57 -12.89
N THR A 71 0.53 29.18 -13.11
CA THR A 71 0.63 30.65 -13.12
C THR A 71 0.19 31.22 -14.47
N GLY A 72 0.52 30.51 -15.55
CA GLY A 72 0.26 30.95 -16.92
C GLY A 72 -0.62 30.00 -17.72
N THR A 73 -1.28 30.52 -18.76
CA THR A 73 -2.05 29.68 -19.69
C THR A 73 -1.21 28.75 -20.54
N ASN A 74 0.04 29.13 -20.82
CA ASN A 74 1.00 28.26 -21.51
C ASN A 74 1.40 27.07 -20.62
N ASP A 75 1.62 27.31 -19.34
CA ASP A 75 1.94 26.29 -18.35
C ASP A 75 0.85 25.22 -18.26
N VAL A 76 -0.43 25.66 -18.23
CA VAL A 76 -1.58 24.75 -18.23
C VAL A 76 -1.63 23.87 -19.49
N THR A 77 -1.40 24.49 -20.67
CA THR A 77 -1.47 23.79 -21.96
C THR A 77 -0.38 22.73 -22.06
N GLU A 78 0.84 23.06 -21.65
CA GLU A 78 1.97 22.16 -21.67
C GLU A 78 1.80 21.03 -20.64
N ALA A 79 1.39 21.37 -19.42
CA ALA A 79 1.09 20.40 -18.37
C ALA A 79 -0.02 19.42 -18.79
N LYS A 80 -1.08 19.93 -19.42
CA LYS A 80 -2.18 19.10 -19.91
C LYS A 80 -1.70 18.14 -21.00
N SER A 81 -0.91 18.62 -21.96
CA SER A 81 -0.34 17.76 -23.00
C SER A 81 0.53 16.65 -22.41
N TYR A 82 1.34 16.97 -21.40
CA TYR A 82 2.15 15.97 -20.69
C TYR A 82 1.28 14.94 -19.99
N LEU A 83 0.27 15.41 -19.26
CA LEU A 83 -0.66 14.52 -18.54
C LEU A 83 -1.40 13.60 -19.51
N ASP A 84 -1.95 14.13 -20.60
CA ASP A 84 -2.68 13.34 -21.60
C ASP A 84 -1.77 12.24 -22.23
N GLN A 85 -0.49 12.53 -22.44
CA GLN A 85 0.49 11.57 -22.97
C GLN A 85 0.92 10.49 -21.96
N ASN A 86 0.87 10.79 -20.67
CA ASN A 86 1.34 9.91 -19.59
C ASN A 86 0.21 9.33 -18.73
N ASN A 87 -1.05 9.54 -19.11
CA ASN A 87 -2.23 9.13 -18.36
C ASN A 87 -2.63 7.68 -18.67
N PHE A 88 -1.68 6.73 -18.63
CA PHE A 88 -1.97 5.34 -18.94
C PHE A 88 -1.56 4.39 -17.81
N SER A 89 -2.40 3.38 -17.57
CA SER A 89 -2.15 2.23 -16.71
C SER A 89 -2.51 0.95 -17.46
N VAL A 90 -2.36 -0.20 -16.82
CA VAL A 90 -2.75 -1.49 -17.38
C VAL A 90 -4.25 -1.55 -17.67
N SER A 91 -5.06 -0.88 -16.84
CA SER A 91 -6.53 -0.84 -16.97
C SER A 91 -7.05 0.33 -17.81
N GLY A 92 -6.19 1.14 -18.41
CA GLY A 92 -6.55 2.31 -19.21
C GLY A 92 -6.04 3.63 -18.63
N ALA A 93 -6.85 4.70 -18.66
CA ALA A 93 -6.46 5.98 -18.09
C ALA A 93 -6.32 5.90 -16.56
N LYS A 94 -5.24 6.50 -16.03
CA LYS A 94 -5.02 6.59 -14.58
C LYS A 94 -5.94 7.59 -13.93
N TYR A 95 -6.09 8.75 -14.56
CA TYR A 95 -6.82 9.89 -14.01
C TYR A 95 -7.93 10.34 -14.92
N ASP A 96 -9.03 10.75 -14.28
CA ASP A 96 -9.98 11.67 -14.86
C ASP A 96 -9.39 13.09 -14.72
N LEU A 97 -9.21 13.78 -15.84
CA LEU A 97 -8.60 15.10 -15.92
C LEU A 97 -9.68 16.15 -16.20
N ILE A 98 -9.87 17.09 -15.27
CA ILE A 98 -10.82 18.19 -15.42
C ILE A 98 -10.06 19.50 -15.38
N GLN A 99 -10.02 20.23 -16.50
CA GLN A 99 -9.41 21.55 -16.56
C GLN A 99 -10.42 22.64 -16.26
N ASN A 100 -10.05 23.53 -15.33
CA ASN A 100 -10.83 24.70 -14.93
C ASN A 100 -9.93 25.95 -14.99
N GLY A 101 -9.95 26.68 -16.10
CA GLY A 101 -9.08 27.83 -16.29
C GLY A 101 -7.59 27.44 -16.17
N ASN A 102 -6.91 28.02 -15.18
CA ASN A 102 -5.51 27.77 -14.88
C ASN A 102 -5.29 26.62 -13.88
N SER A 103 -6.26 25.76 -13.67
CA SER A 103 -6.12 24.59 -12.81
C SER A 103 -6.53 23.31 -13.53
N ILE A 104 -5.90 22.20 -13.14
CA ILE A 104 -6.25 20.85 -13.58
C ILE A 104 -6.50 20.00 -12.34
N ASN A 105 -7.68 19.43 -12.27
CA ASN A 105 -8.03 18.47 -11.24
C ASN A 105 -7.80 17.05 -11.75
N LEU A 106 -7.11 16.26 -10.94
CA LEU A 106 -6.84 14.85 -11.19
C LEU A 106 -7.51 14.00 -10.15
N ARG A 107 -8.25 13.01 -10.59
CA ARG A 107 -8.84 11.98 -9.74
C ARG A 107 -8.56 10.62 -10.36
N TYR A 108 -8.26 9.61 -9.56
CA TYR A 108 -8.14 8.27 -10.11
C TYR A 108 -9.43 7.81 -10.78
N THR A 109 -9.30 7.20 -11.97
CA THR A 109 -10.42 6.47 -12.56
C THR A 109 -10.80 5.28 -11.68
N SER A 110 -12.04 4.83 -11.77
CA SER A 110 -12.51 3.68 -10.99
C SER A 110 -11.70 2.40 -11.28
N ASN A 111 -11.26 2.22 -12.52
CA ASN A 111 -10.45 1.07 -12.93
C ASN A 111 -9.05 1.13 -12.30
N HIS A 112 -8.39 2.29 -12.39
CA HIS A 112 -7.06 2.43 -11.79
C HIS A 112 -7.11 2.39 -10.26
N LEU A 113 -8.17 2.93 -9.65
CA LEU A 113 -8.37 2.78 -8.20
C LEU A 113 -8.50 1.31 -7.79
N ALA A 114 -9.20 0.50 -8.59
CA ALA A 114 -9.31 -0.94 -8.34
C ALA A 114 -7.94 -1.63 -8.41
N GLU A 115 -7.10 -1.30 -9.41
CA GLU A 115 -5.70 -1.79 -9.48
C GLU A 115 -4.89 -1.43 -8.24
N ILE A 116 -4.99 -0.18 -7.79
CA ILE A 116 -4.29 0.31 -6.60
C ILE A 116 -4.72 -0.47 -5.36
N VAL A 117 -6.03 -0.71 -5.20
CA VAL A 117 -6.60 -1.47 -4.09
C VAL A 117 -6.13 -2.93 -4.15
N ASP A 118 -6.21 -3.57 -5.31
CA ASP A 118 -5.75 -4.95 -5.49
C ASP A 118 -4.27 -5.09 -5.15
N TYR A 119 -3.44 -4.20 -5.65
CA TYR A 119 -2.01 -4.17 -5.32
C TYR A 119 -1.77 -4.00 -3.81
N ALA A 120 -2.48 -3.09 -3.15
CA ALA A 120 -2.35 -2.86 -1.71
C ALA A 120 -2.72 -4.12 -0.90
N VAL A 121 -3.81 -4.79 -1.26
CA VAL A 121 -4.25 -6.02 -0.59
C VAL A 121 -3.24 -7.14 -0.79
N ASP A 122 -2.73 -7.33 -2.00
CA ASP A 122 -1.75 -8.36 -2.31
C ASP A 122 -0.42 -8.14 -1.56
N GLN A 123 0.06 -6.90 -1.47
CA GLN A 123 1.26 -6.55 -0.69
C GLN A 123 1.05 -6.84 0.81
N ASN A 124 -0.11 -6.49 1.36
CA ASN A 124 -0.44 -6.81 2.74
C ASN A 124 -0.56 -8.32 2.98
N LEU A 125 -1.11 -9.06 2.04
CA LEU A 125 -1.23 -10.52 2.10
C LEU A 125 0.15 -11.18 2.17
N VAL A 126 1.10 -10.77 1.33
CA VAL A 126 2.49 -11.25 1.35
C VAL A 126 3.17 -10.90 2.67
N ALA A 127 3.04 -9.65 3.14
CA ALA A 127 3.61 -9.21 4.40
C ALA A 127 3.05 -10.00 5.60
N LEU A 128 1.75 -10.26 5.63
CA LEU A 128 1.10 -11.05 6.67
C LEU A 128 1.56 -12.52 6.65
N ARG A 129 1.68 -13.14 5.48
CA ARG A 129 2.21 -14.51 5.35
C ARG A 129 3.62 -14.62 5.95
N ASN A 130 4.49 -13.67 5.62
CA ASN A 130 5.86 -13.67 6.16
C ASN A 130 5.86 -13.56 7.69
N ARG A 131 5.05 -12.66 8.26
CA ARG A 131 4.94 -12.49 9.72
C ARG A 131 4.35 -13.72 10.42
N VAL A 132 3.36 -14.33 9.82
CA VAL A 132 2.74 -15.55 10.36
C VAL A 132 3.72 -16.72 10.32
N ASN A 133 4.55 -16.83 9.27
CA ASN A 133 5.61 -17.83 9.19
C ASN A 133 6.67 -17.63 10.29
N GLU A 134 6.99 -16.37 10.65
CA GLU A 134 7.90 -16.06 11.77
C GLU A 134 7.36 -16.52 13.12
N LEU A 135 6.03 -16.66 13.27
CA LEU A 135 5.42 -17.21 14.48
C LEU A 135 5.64 -18.71 14.65
N GLY A 136 6.09 -19.41 13.62
CA GLY A 136 6.30 -20.85 13.66
C GLY A 136 5.01 -21.67 13.84
N VAL A 137 3.86 -21.09 13.49
CA VAL A 137 2.56 -21.76 13.55
C VAL A 137 2.49 -22.85 12.49
N SER A 138 2.00 -24.02 12.84
CA SER A 138 1.81 -25.12 11.91
C SER A 138 0.57 -24.86 11.05
N GLU A 139 0.74 -24.84 9.73
CA GLU A 139 -0.33 -24.70 8.73
C GLU A 139 -1.25 -23.47 8.92
N PRO A 140 -0.68 -22.26 9.00
CA PRO A 140 -1.51 -21.06 9.10
C PRO A 140 -2.22 -20.81 7.76
N ILE A 141 -3.44 -20.26 7.82
CA ILE A 141 -4.17 -19.82 6.65
C ILE A 141 -4.09 -18.31 6.57
N VAL A 142 -3.62 -17.78 5.46
CA VAL A 142 -3.63 -16.34 5.14
C VAL A 142 -4.17 -16.19 3.74
N GLN A 143 -5.40 -15.68 3.63
CA GLN A 143 -6.10 -15.58 2.36
C GLN A 143 -6.89 -14.28 2.25
N ARG A 144 -7.08 -13.81 1.01
CA ARG A 144 -7.93 -12.66 0.72
C ARG A 144 -9.40 -13.04 0.85
N GLU A 145 -10.18 -12.15 1.45
CA GLU A 145 -11.63 -12.25 1.52
C GLU A 145 -12.28 -10.98 0.95
N GLY A 146 -12.96 -11.12 -0.18
CA GLY A 146 -13.58 -9.98 -0.86
C GLY A 146 -12.57 -9.00 -1.44
N LYS A 147 -12.90 -7.68 -1.41
CA LYS A 147 -12.09 -6.64 -2.07
C LYS A 147 -10.92 -6.14 -1.23
N SER A 148 -11.14 -5.94 0.08
CA SER A 148 -10.19 -5.24 0.95
C SER A 148 -9.84 -6.00 2.23
N ARG A 149 -10.38 -7.22 2.43
CA ARG A 149 -10.18 -7.97 3.66
C ARG A 149 -9.23 -9.14 3.48
N ILE A 150 -8.56 -9.50 4.56
CA ILE A 150 -7.66 -10.65 4.66
C ILE A 150 -8.01 -11.43 5.91
N VAL A 151 -8.25 -12.72 5.74
CA VAL A 151 -8.44 -13.69 6.83
C VAL A 151 -7.09 -14.28 7.20
N VAL A 152 -6.81 -14.34 8.50
CA VAL A 152 -5.64 -15.02 9.07
C VAL A 152 -6.12 -15.99 10.13
N GLU A 153 -5.86 -17.28 9.91
CA GLU A 153 -6.16 -18.34 10.87
C GLU A 153 -4.87 -18.95 11.39
N LEU A 154 -4.78 -19.05 12.71
CA LEU A 154 -3.61 -19.55 13.42
C LEU A 154 -4.00 -20.73 14.31
N PRO A 155 -4.01 -21.97 13.77
CA PRO A 155 -4.37 -23.15 14.56
C PRO A 155 -3.37 -23.37 15.72
N GLY A 156 -3.89 -23.76 16.88
CA GLY A 156 -3.09 -24.07 18.06
C GLY A 156 -2.54 -22.87 18.83
N VAL A 157 -2.72 -21.64 18.34
CA VAL A 157 -2.31 -20.42 19.05
C VAL A 157 -3.34 -20.07 20.12
N GLN A 158 -2.92 -20.06 21.39
CA GLN A 158 -3.79 -19.72 22.53
C GLN A 158 -3.64 -18.26 22.95
N ASP A 159 -2.46 -17.67 22.75
CA ASP A 159 -2.20 -16.26 23.08
C ASP A 159 -2.54 -15.34 21.90
N SER A 160 -3.80 -14.92 21.84
CA SER A 160 -4.30 -13.99 20.83
C SER A 160 -3.66 -12.59 20.93
N ALA A 161 -3.21 -12.17 22.12
CA ALA A 161 -2.61 -10.85 22.32
C ALA A 161 -1.21 -10.78 21.68
N SER A 162 -0.38 -11.80 21.90
CA SER A 162 0.94 -11.91 21.25
C SER A 162 0.81 -12.05 19.73
N ALA A 163 -0.13 -12.87 19.25
CA ALA A 163 -0.41 -13.00 17.83
C ALA A 163 -0.82 -11.66 17.20
N LYS A 164 -1.74 -10.92 17.82
CA LYS A 164 -2.17 -9.58 17.40
C LYS A 164 -1.00 -8.59 17.36
N LYS A 165 -0.11 -8.63 18.37
CA LYS A 165 1.06 -7.75 18.42
C LYS A 165 2.03 -7.99 17.27
N ILE A 166 2.23 -9.24 16.85
CA ILE A 166 3.14 -9.60 15.77
C ILE A 166 2.52 -9.27 14.41
N ILE A 167 1.27 -9.64 14.20
CA ILE A 167 0.52 -9.34 12.96
C ILE A 167 0.35 -7.82 12.78
N GLY A 168 0.06 -7.10 13.88
CA GLY A 168 -0.21 -5.66 13.87
C GLY A 168 1.04 -4.76 13.81
N LYS A 169 2.26 -5.31 13.80
CA LYS A 169 3.46 -4.49 13.61
C LYS A 169 3.47 -3.89 12.22
N THR A 170 3.21 -2.61 12.12
CA THR A 170 3.36 -1.83 10.89
C THR A 170 4.81 -1.37 10.82
N ALA A 171 5.60 -1.92 9.91
CA ALA A 171 6.94 -1.39 9.62
C ALA A 171 6.79 -0.37 8.50
N ASN A 172 6.81 0.91 8.82
CA ASN A 172 7.01 1.96 7.82
C ASN A 172 8.50 2.10 7.58
N LEU A 173 8.95 1.76 6.38
CA LEU A 173 10.32 2.03 5.96
C LEU A 173 10.36 3.46 5.40
N GLU A 174 10.90 4.39 6.18
CA GLU A 174 11.15 5.75 5.73
C GLU A 174 12.62 5.87 5.32
N PHE A 175 12.86 6.19 4.06
CA PHE A 175 14.18 6.63 3.61
C PHE A 175 14.30 8.13 3.87
N ARG A 176 15.19 8.50 4.80
CA ARG A 176 15.52 9.91 5.05
C ARG A 176 16.92 10.18 4.54
N LEU A 177 17.09 11.28 3.79
CA LEU A 177 18.41 11.77 3.45
C LEU A 177 19.06 12.30 4.73
N GLU A 178 20.19 11.72 5.10
CA GLU A 178 21.03 12.27 6.18
C GLU A 178 21.66 13.56 5.68
N ALA A 179 21.29 14.68 6.30
CA ALA A 179 21.99 15.92 6.07
C ALA A 179 23.43 15.76 6.63
N LYS A 180 24.41 15.63 5.75
CA LYS A 180 25.81 15.72 6.15
C LYS A 180 25.98 17.09 6.80
N SER A 181 26.13 17.14 8.13
CA SER A 181 26.49 18.34 8.81
C SER A 181 27.84 18.77 8.26
N ASN A 182 27.87 19.86 7.51
CA ASN A 182 29.12 20.51 7.16
C ASN A 182 29.73 21.07 8.46
N ALA A 183 30.54 20.26 9.12
CA ALA A 183 31.30 20.63 10.32
C ALA A 183 32.29 21.78 10.08
N SER A 184 32.27 22.43 8.92
CA SER A 184 33.14 23.54 8.53
C SER A 184 32.64 24.92 8.98
N PHE A 185 31.41 25.05 9.51
CA PHE A 185 30.86 26.35 9.95
C PHE A 185 30.99 26.62 11.45
N LEU A 186 31.58 25.71 12.23
CA LEU A 186 31.76 25.91 13.68
C LEU A 186 33.21 26.18 14.07
N ARG A 187 34.03 26.78 13.18
CA ARG A 187 35.33 27.38 13.54
C ARG A 187 35.31 28.85 13.18
N LYS A 188 34.76 29.64 14.05
CA LYS A 188 35.16 31.02 14.35
C LYS A 188 34.85 31.36 15.80
#